data_9ec72dbf85a2fe956207ca486a31c89a
#
_entry.id   9ec72dbf85a2fe956207ca486a31c89a
#
_cell.length_a   1.000
_cell.length_b   1.000
_cell.length_c   1.000
_cell.angle_alpha   90.00
_cell.angle_beta   90.00
_cell.angle_gamma   90.00
#
_symmetry.space_group_name_H-M   'P 1'
#
loop_
_entity.id
_entity.type
_entity.pdbx_description
1 polymer ?
#
loop_
_entity_poly.entity_id
_entity_poly.type
_entity_poly.pdbx_seq_one_letter_code
_entity_poly.pdbx_strand_id
1 'polypeptide(L)'
;MSRISRRCDPVPEEVRQTADLLERRWQLSILYAALTGALRFNEFAEAVAGISPRMLAERLRDLEAAGLVKREVIPSSPPTVEYRLTPRGRKLAPVIDAMRVYAREPVG
;
A
#
# COMPACT_ATOMS: atom_id res chain seq x y z
N MET A 1 -9.41 1.46 28.41
CA MET A 1 -9.57 2.44 27.40
C MET A 1 -9.45 3.86 27.95
N SER A 2 -8.74 4.69 27.27
CA SER A 2 -8.60 6.05 27.73
C SER A 2 -9.88 6.80 27.55
N ARG A 3 -10.10 7.70 28.44
CA ARG A 3 -11.27 8.54 28.38
C ARG A 3 -11.05 9.69 27.42
N ILE A 4 -12.13 10.14 26.88
CA ILE A 4 -12.09 11.21 25.91
C ILE A 4 -12.05 12.54 26.64
N SER A 5 -11.10 13.36 26.26
CA SER A 5 -10.98 14.70 26.79
C SER A 5 -12.11 15.58 26.22
N ARG A 6 -12.48 16.59 26.97
CA ARG A 6 -13.44 17.56 26.45
C ARG A 6 -12.88 18.34 25.29
N ARG A 7 -11.58 18.56 25.27
CA ARG A 7 -10.93 19.15 24.12
C ARG A 7 -10.55 18.04 23.15
N CYS A 8 -10.61 18.37 21.88
CA CYS A 8 -10.16 17.43 20.87
C CYS A 8 -8.66 17.35 20.90
N ASP A 9 -8.13 16.17 21.16
CA ASP A 9 -6.71 15.96 21.06
C ASP A 9 -6.32 15.84 19.60
N PRO A 10 -5.14 16.33 19.21
CA PRO A 10 -4.69 16.16 17.84
C PRO A 10 -4.44 14.69 17.54
N VAL A 11 -4.62 14.32 16.30
CA VAL A 11 -4.28 12.99 15.83
C VAL A 11 -2.78 12.77 16.05
N PRO A 12 -2.38 11.65 16.64
CA PRO A 12 -0.96 11.40 16.85
C PRO A 12 -0.17 11.44 15.55
N GLU A 13 1.09 11.87 15.64
CA GLU A 13 1.92 12.04 14.45
C GLU A 13 2.08 10.74 13.68
N GLU A 14 2.30 9.63 14.39
CA GLU A 14 2.47 8.34 13.73
C GLU A 14 1.22 7.91 12.96
N VAL A 15 0.04 8.30 13.45
CA VAL A 15 -1.20 8.00 12.74
C VAL A 15 -1.31 8.89 11.51
N ARG A 16 -1.00 10.20 11.65
CA ARG A 16 -1.09 11.12 10.52
C ARG A 16 -0.13 10.76 9.42
N GLN A 17 1.10 10.38 9.77
CA GLN A 17 2.09 10.00 8.77
C GLN A 17 1.66 8.77 8.00
N THR A 18 1.14 7.77 8.71
CA THR A 18 0.68 6.56 8.06
C THR A 18 -0.56 6.83 7.22
N ALA A 19 -1.48 7.65 7.74
CA ALA A 19 -2.68 8.00 6.99
C ALA A 19 -2.34 8.74 5.70
N ASP A 20 -1.41 9.69 5.76
CA ASP A 20 -1.00 10.41 4.55
C ASP A 20 -0.53 9.47 3.46
N LEU A 21 0.19 8.43 3.85
CA LEU A 21 0.67 7.43 2.90
C LEU A 21 -0.48 6.58 2.36
N LEU A 22 -1.36 6.11 3.24
CA LEU A 22 -2.36 5.11 2.87
C LEU A 22 -3.64 5.71 2.29
N GLU A 23 -3.89 7.00 2.51
CA GLU A 23 -5.09 7.65 2.00
C GLU A 23 -5.02 8.01 0.52
N ARG A 24 -3.85 7.93 -0.08
CA ARG A 24 -3.74 8.18 -1.51
C ARG A 24 -4.52 7.11 -2.24
N ARG A 25 -5.29 7.56 -3.21
CA ARG A 25 -6.13 6.63 -3.96
C ARG A 25 -5.28 5.51 -4.57
N TRP A 26 -5.78 4.29 -4.48
CA TRP A 26 -5.19 3.07 -5.02
C TRP A 26 -4.04 2.50 -4.20
N GLN A 27 -3.53 3.24 -3.21
CA GLN A 27 -2.31 2.85 -2.50
C GLN A 27 -2.47 1.52 -1.78
N LEU A 28 -3.56 1.37 -1.04
CA LEU A 28 -3.81 0.12 -0.31
C LEU A 28 -4.03 -1.06 -1.25
N SER A 29 -4.72 -0.83 -2.37
CA SER A 29 -4.93 -1.89 -3.35
C SER A 29 -3.62 -2.37 -3.96
N ILE A 30 -2.72 -1.44 -4.25
CA ILE A 30 -1.40 -1.78 -4.80
C ILE A 30 -0.58 -2.54 -3.76
N LEU A 31 -0.63 -2.11 -2.50
CA LEU A 31 0.07 -2.81 -1.43
C LEU A 31 -0.47 -4.23 -1.26
N TYR A 32 -1.78 -4.40 -1.33
CA TYR A 32 -2.37 -5.73 -1.26
C TYR A 32 -1.89 -6.60 -2.42
N ALA A 33 -1.86 -6.05 -3.62
CA ALA A 33 -1.37 -6.79 -4.78
C ALA A 33 0.08 -7.22 -4.57
N ALA A 34 0.92 -6.33 -4.05
CA ALA A 34 2.32 -6.66 -3.77
C ALA A 34 2.43 -7.75 -2.71
N LEU A 35 1.61 -7.69 -1.67
CA LEU A 35 1.62 -8.69 -0.61
C LEU A 35 1.17 -10.06 -1.11
N THR A 36 0.35 -10.10 -2.15
CA THR A 36 -0.16 -11.35 -2.69
C THR A 36 0.59 -11.81 -3.93
N GLY A 37 1.72 -11.18 -4.26
CA GLY A 37 2.63 -11.74 -5.23
C GLY A 37 2.86 -10.95 -6.50
N ALA A 38 2.19 -9.81 -6.69
CA ALA A 38 2.46 -8.99 -7.87
C ALA A 38 3.87 -8.43 -7.79
N LEU A 39 4.60 -8.51 -8.88
CA LEU A 39 5.97 -8.01 -8.97
C LEU A 39 6.14 -7.07 -10.14
N ARG A 40 5.50 -7.36 -11.27
CA ARG A 40 5.70 -6.60 -12.49
C ARG A 40 4.56 -5.62 -12.70
N PHE A 41 4.86 -4.56 -13.45
CA PHE A 41 3.89 -3.51 -13.69
C PHE A 41 2.56 -4.06 -14.19
N ASN A 42 2.59 -4.97 -15.15
CA ASN A 42 1.35 -5.53 -15.70
C ASN A 42 0.57 -6.34 -14.69
N GLU A 43 1.26 -7.00 -13.76
CA GLU A 43 0.59 -7.76 -12.73
C GLU A 43 -0.17 -6.85 -11.78
N PHE A 44 0.43 -5.71 -11.44
CA PHE A 44 -0.25 -4.71 -10.63
C PHE A 44 -1.45 -4.13 -11.40
N ALA A 45 -1.28 -3.88 -12.68
CA ALA A 45 -2.36 -3.31 -13.48
C ALA A 45 -3.56 -4.25 -13.55
N GLU A 46 -3.30 -5.55 -13.63
CA GLU A 46 -4.38 -6.54 -13.63
C GLU A 46 -5.05 -6.66 -12.26
N ALA A 47 -4.24 -6.67 -11.21
CA ALA A 47 -4.75 -6.86 -9.86
C ALA A 47 -5.58 -5.66 -9.41
N VAL A 48 -5.21 -4.45 -9.82
CA VAL A 48 -5.88 -3.23 -9.42
C VAL A 48 -6.73 -2.75 -10.58
N ALA A 49 -7.88 -3.38 -10.75
CA ALA A 49 -8.76 -3.10 -11.88
C ALA A 49 -9.19 -1.64 -11.89
N GLY A 50 -9.12 -1.03 -13.06
CA GLY A 50 -9.57 0.36 -13.25
C GLY A 50 -8.50 1.42 -13.06
N ILE A 51 -7.31 1.05 -12.59
CA ILE A 51 -6.24 2.04 -12.45
C ILE A 51 -5.62 2.32 -13.81
N SER A 52 -5.36 3.60 -14.10
CA SER A 52 -4.67 3.95 -15.34
C SER A 52 -3.19 3.63 -15.22
N PRO A 53 -2.51 3.35 -16.33
CA PRO A 53 -1.06 3.13 -16.29
C PRO A 53 -0.29 4.29 -15.69
N ARG A 54 -0.72 5.51 -15.98
CA ARG A 54 -0.08 6.70 -15.42
C ARG A 54 -0.22 6.75 -13.92
N MET A 55 -1.42 6.48 -13.42
CA MET A 55 -1.66 6.50 -11.97
C MET A 55 -0.90 5.38 -11.28
N LEU A 56 -0.87 4.19 -11.87
CA LEU A 56 -0.12 3.08 -11.31
C LEU A 56 1.35 3.42 -11.21
N ALA A 57 1.93 3.98 -12.27
CA ALA A 57 3.34 4.38 -12.24
C ALA A 57 3.59 5.40 -11.14
N GLU A 58 2.70 6.36 -10.98
CA GLU A 58 2.83 7.39 -9.95
C GLU A 58 2.75 6.80 -8.56
N ARG A 59 1.78 5.91 -8.32
CA ARG A 59 1.64 5.29 -7.00
C ARG A 59 2.82 4.40 -6.67
N LEU A 60 3.37 3.67 -7.64
CA LEU A 60 4.55 2.86 -7.41
C LEU A 60 5.76 3.73 -7.05
N ARG A 61 5.90 4.88 -7.70
CA ARG A 61 6.98 5.82 -7.32
C ARG A 61 6.78 6.34 -5.91
N ASP A 62 5.55 6.63 -5.53
CA ASP A 62 5.26 7.07 -4.16
C ASP A 62 5.65 6.00 -3.14
N LEU A 63 5.34 4.74 -3.42
CA LEU A 63 5.69 3.64 -2.52
C LEU A 63 7.19 3.44 -2.44
N GLU A 64 7.88 3.61 -3.57
CA GLU A 64 9.33 3.53 -3.59
C GLU A 64 9.95 4.66 -2.75
N ALA A 65 9.46 5.87 -2.95
CA ALA A 65 9.95 7.02 -2.20
C ALA A 65 9.73 6.88 -0.69
N ALA A 66 8.64 6.19 -0.31
CA ALA A 66 8.33 5.95 1.09
C ALA A 66 9.10 4.77 1.68
N GLY A 67 9.88 4.07 0.86
CA GLY A 67 10.67 2.93 1.33
C GLY A 67 9.88 1.66 1.53
N LEU A 68 8.70 1.57 0.93
CA LEU A 68 7.85 0.38 1.06
C LEU A 68 8.06 -0.61 -0.07
N VAL A 69 8.55 -0.14 -1.19
CA VAL A 69 8.78 -0.95 -2.39
C VAL A 69 10.16 -0.59 -2.93
N LYS A 70 10.85 -1.59 -3.43
CA LYS A 70 12.12 -1.42 -4.11
C LYS A 70 11.95 -1.80 -5.57
N ARG A 71 12.35 -0.89 -6.45
CA ARG A 71 12.34 -1.13 -7.89
C ARG A 71 13.65 -1.77 -8.28
N GLU A 72 13.58 -2.93 -8.92
CA GLU A 72 14.75 -3.65 -9.36
C GLU A 72 14.68 -3.94 -10.85
N VAL A 73 15.79 -3.69 -11.54
CA VAL A 73 15.92 -4.05 -12.95
C VAL A 73 16.60 -5.41 -12.99
N ILE A 74 15.90 -6.39 -13.55
CA ILE A 74 16.41 -7.74 -13.66
C ILE A 74 17.12 -7.85 -15.00
N PRO A 75 18.43 -8.15 -15.01
CA PRO A 75 19.16 -8.27 -16.28
C PRO A 75 18.72 -9.53 -17.02
N SER A 76 17.98 -9.32 -18.06
CA SER A 76 17.47 -10.37 -18.93
C SER A 76 17.34 -9.78 -20.33
N SER A 77 16.94 -10.58 -21.30
CA SER A 77 16.83 -10.11 -22.66
C SER A 77 15.41 -10.32 -23.16
N PRO A 78 14.57 -9.29 -23.15
CA PRO A 78 14.81 -7.93 -22.69
C PRO A 78 14.85 -7.81 -21.17
N PRO A 79 15.40 -6.72 -20.62
CA PRO A 79 15.37 -6.50 -19.18
C PRO A 79 13.95 -6.37 -18.65
N THR A 80 13.75 -6.87 -17.44
CA THR A 80 12.45 -6.73 -16.77
C THR A 80 12.63 -5.92 -15.50
N VAL A 81 11.54 -5.28 -15.07
CA VAL A 81 11.51 -4.46 -13.87
C VAL A 81 10.55 -5.11 -12.89
N GLU A 82 11.02 -5.28 -11.65
CA GLU A 82 10.21 -5.81 -10.58
C GLU A 82 10.11 -4.80 -9.44
N TYR A 83 8.96 -4.80 -8.80
CA TYR A 83 8.69 -3.95 -7.64
C TYR A 83 8.47 -4.87 -6.46
N ARG A 84 9.43 -4.90 -5.54
CA ARG A 84 9.41 -5.82 -4.41
C ARG A 84 9.14 -5.06 -3.12
N LEU A 85 8.32 -5.65 -2.27
CA LEU A 85 8.10 -5.08 -0.95
C LEU A 85 9.40 -5.15 -0.15
N THR A 86 9.71 -4.04 0.50
CA THR A 86 10.79 -4.02 1.50
C THR A 86 10.28 -4.63 2.80
N PRO A 87 11.17 -4.93 3.75
CA PRO A 87 10.71 -5.36 5.07
C PRO A 87 9.74 -4.36 5.71
N ARG A 88 9.97 -3.06 5.49
CA ARG A 88 9.06 -2.03 5.99
C ARG A 88 7.69 -2.14 5.32
N GLY A 89 7.67 -2.38 4.02
CA GLY A 89 6.40 -2.55 3.31
C GLY A 89 5.62 -3.75 3.80
N ARG A 90 6.31 -4.83 4.12
CA ARG A 90 5.66 -6.04 4.62
C ARG A 90 5.02 -5.83 5.99
N LYS A 91 5.48 -4.85 6.75
CA LYS A 91 4.89 -4.55 8.06
C LYS A 91 3.47 -4.01 7.96
N LEU A 92 3.03 -3.65 6.77
CA LEU A 92 1.64 -3.21 6.57
C LEU A 92 0.67 -4.37 6.37
N ALA A 93 1.16 -5.60 6.28
CA ALA A 93 0.27 -6.75 6.12
C ALA A 93 -0.80 -6.83 7.22
N PRO A 94 -0.48 -6.64 8.51
CA PRO A 94 -1.52 -6.69 9.53
C PRO A 94 -2.59 -5.62 9.36
N VAL A 95 -2.24 -4.46 8.83
CA VAL A 95 -3.22 -3.39 8.59
C VAL A 95 -4.22 -3.85 7.54
N ILE A 96 -3.73 -4.42 6.46
CA ILE A 96 -4.59 -4.90 5.38
C ILE A 96 -5.44 -6.08 5.84
N ASP A 97 -4.85 -6.99 6.61
CA ASP A 97 -5.60 -8.11 7.17
C ASP A 97 -6.73 -7.63 8.06
N ALA A 98 -6.46 -6.60 8.87
CA ALA A 98 -7.49 -6.05 9.73
C ALA A 98 -8.63 -5.42 8.92
N MET A 99 -8.31 -4.81 7.80
CA MET A 99 -9.34 -4.28 6.90
C MET A 99 -10.23 -5.39 6.36
N ARG A 100 -9.63 -6.51 5.99
CA ARG A 100 -10.39 -7.65 5.47
C ARG A 100 -11.32 -8.24 6.54
N VAL A 101 -10.80 -8.37 7.75
CA VAL A 101 -11.61 -8.85 8.87
C VAL A 101 -12.79 -7.93 9.12
N TYR A 102 -12.51 -6.63 9.15
CA TYR A 102 -13.55 -5.63 9.34
C TYR A 102 -14.64 -5.74 8.27
N ALA A 103 -14.24 -5.92 7.02
CA ALA A 103 -15.19 -5.96 5.91
C ALA A 103 -16.08 -7.21 5.94
N ARG A 104 -15.60 -8.28 6.57
CA ARG A 104 -16.38 -9.53 6.65
C ARG A 104 -17.35 -9.55 7.82
N GLU A 105 -17.17 -8.65 8.79
CA GLU A 105 -18.03 -8.65 9.95
C GLU A 105 -19.39 -8.09 9.58
N PRO A 106 -20.46 -8.67 10.11
CA PRO A 106 -21.77 -8.15 9.78
C PRO A 106 -21.96 -6.76 10.34
N VAL A 107 -22.68 -5.95 9.59
CA VAL A 107 -23.05 -4.62 10.04
C VAL A 107 -24.08 -4.80 11.14
N GLY A 108 -23.74 -4.35 12.33
CA GLY A 108 -24.59 -4.59 13.44
C GLY A 108 -25.04 -3.44 14.22
#